data_355bb386dc43e0e8c483c9682d53cbc9
#
_entry.id   355bb386dc43e0e8c483c9682d53cbc9
#
_cell.length_a   1.000
_cell.length_b   1.000
_cell.length_c   1.000
_cell.angle_alpha   90.00
_cell.angle_beta   90.00
_cell.angle_gamma   90.00
#
_symmetry.space_group_name_H-M   'P 1'
#
loop_
_entity.id
_entity.type
_entity.pdbx_description
1 polymer ?
#
loop_
_entity_poly.entity_id
_entity_poly.type
_entity_poly.pdbx_seq_one_letter_code
_entity_poly.pdbx_strand_id
1 'polypeptide(L)'
;MTLARPKLRGTTERFASQLFGTHVTKTNALESLVIAGFVRGLSTRDVEAALVEALGEQAAVSKSTVSRICGEIKTQFEAWSARRLDDVELDYLFLDGSHFKYHANASAEPVLAGWGIDTGGKPVFVGLAAASSESGDAWAGFLTGLGERGLACPLLVISDGAAGLIGAVERTMGAALRQRCLIHRARNVLAKVPKNAQAEVKADYWAIFDLTEDAQPGPDAVAKAQAKIDSFATRWRDSYPAAVRCLLDDRDSLTVYLRFPREHWTRVRHSNFIERTFGETRRRVKVIGRMPGEHSCLSLVWAVLDRASAGWRGFAMTPAGLRLLQDLRRNLHDPPTQLPQRNSAQHTETGPAPTDSIAIA
;
A
#
# COMPACT_ATOMS: atom_id res chain seq x y z
N MET A 1 5.50 41.44 15.94
CA MET A 1 5.80 42.29 14.78
C MET A 1 4.49 42.95 14.35
N THR A 2 4.30 44.23 14.67
CA THR A 2 3.07 44.94 14.32
C THR A 2 3.17 45.40 12.88
N LEU A 3 2.39 44.76 11.98
CA LEU A 3 2.28 45.20 10.59
C LEU A 3 1.33 46.42 10.54
N ALA A 4 1.90 47.62 10.49
CA ALA A 4 1.11 48.82 10.25
C ALA A 4 0.64 48.82 8.80
N ARG A 5 -0.70 48.81 8.59
CA ARG A 5 -1.31 48.92 7.27
C ARG A 5 -1.29 50.40 6.88
N PRO A 6 -0.53 50.85 5.86
CA PRO A 6 -0.54 52.23 5.45
C PRO A 6 -1.93 52.62 4.91
N LYS A 7 -2.54 53.63 5.48
CA LYS A 7 -3.73 54.29 4.91
C LYS A 7 -3.28 55.31 3.86
N LEU A 8 -3.48 55.00 2.62
CA LEU A 8 -3.32 55.99 1.55
C LEU A 8 -4.47 57.03 1.65
N ARG A 9 -4.11 58.27 1.91
CA ARG A 9 -5.06 59.39 1.90
C ARG A 9 -4.95 60.14 0.56
N GLY A 10 -6.05 60.36 -0.12
CA GLY A 10 -6.10 61.20 -1.32
C GLY A 10 -6.08 60.45 -2.66
N THR A 11 -6.29 59.13 -2.68
CA THR A 11 -6.49 58.39 -3.94
C THR A 11 -7.85 57.72 -3.95
N THR A 12 -8.50 57.70 -5.09
CA THR A 12 -9.75 56.96 -5.35
C THR A 12 -9.50 55.47 -5.65
N GLU A 13 -8.23 55.07 -5.77
CA GLU A 13 -7.86 53.67 -6.07
C GLU A 13 -7.66 52.90 -4.77
N ARG A 14 -8.22 51.70 -4.73
CA ARG A 14 -7.96 50.71 -3.67
C ARG A 14 -6.51 50.20 -3.79
N PHE A 15 -5.73 50.37 -2.75
CA PHE A 15 -4.41 49.72 -2.65
C PHE A 15 -4.57 48.21 -2.67
N ALA A 16 -4.13 47.57 -3.76
CA ALA A 16 -3.94 46.12 -3.84
C ALA A 16 -2.46 45.83 -3.69
N SER A 17 -2.10 45.10 -2.61
CA SER A 17 -0.72 44.66 -2.42
C SER A 17 -0.36 43.63 -3.52
N GLN A 18 0.76 43.86 -4.22
CA GLN A 18 1.29 42.89 -5.19
C GLN A 18 1.78 41.60 -4.54
N LEU A 19 2.00 41.61 -3.21
CA LEU A 19 2.36 40.43 -2.43
C LEU A 19 1.15 39.53 -2.08
N PHE A 20 -0.07 40.09 -2.16
CA PHE A 20 -1.31 39.38 -1.87
C PHE A 20 -2.28 39.66 -3.01
N GLY A 21 -2.74 38.60 -3.68
CA GLY A 21 -3.78 38.76 -4.72
C GLY A 21 -5.03 39.44 -4.20
N THR A 22 -5.80 40.09 -5.08
CA THR A 22 -7.08 40.71 -4.76
C THR A 22 -8.02 39.67 -4.13
N HIS A 23 -8.55 39.94 -2.94
CA HIS A 23 -9.41 39.10 -2.12
C HIS A 23 -8.70 37.99 -1.29
N VAL A 24 -7.38 37.96 -1.19
CA VAL A 24 -6.70 37.02 -0.29
C VAL A 24 -6.87 37.54 1.14
N THR A 25 -7.76 36.90 1.89
CA THR A 25 -7.98 37.17 3.32
C THR A 25 -7.06 36.36 4.24
N LYS A 26 -6.34 35.38 3.68
CA LYS A 26 -5.37 34.52 4.36
C LYS A 26 -4.18 34.23 3.45
N THR A 27 -3.02 34.01 4.01
CA THR A 27 -1.84 33.55 3.28
C THR A 27 -1.86 32.03 3.19
N ASN A 28 -1.34 31.44 2.10
CA ASN A 28 -1.14 29.99 1.98
C ASN A 28 -0.33 29.43 3.15
N ALA A 29 0.58 30.24 3.73
CA ALA A 29 1.35 29.87 4.92
C ALA A 29 0.47 29.68 6.15
N LEU A 30 -0.50 30.58 6.40
CA LEU A 30 -1.43 30.46 7.53
C LEU A 30 -2.35 29.25 7.37
N GLU A 31 -2.86 29.05 6.16
CA GLU A 31 -3.66 27.86 5.84
C GLU A 31 -2.87 26.57 6.07
N SER A 32 -1.64 26.51 5.58
CA SER A 32 -0.74 25.38 5.82
C SER A 32 -0.46 25.17 7.30
N LEU A 33 -0.38 26.22 8.10
CA LEU A 33 -0.14 26.14 9.55
C LEU A 33 -1.38 25.58 10.27
N VAL A 34 -2.58 26.04 9.90
CA VAL A 34 -3.85 25.52 10.44
C VAL A 34 -4.02 24.04 10.07
N ILE A 35 -3.82 23.68 8.81
CA ILE A 35 -3.84 22.28 8.35
C ILE A 35 -2.80 21.45 9.11
N ALA A 36 -1.57 21.98 9.28
CA ALA A 36 -0.52 21.29 10.04
C ALA A 36 -0.90 21.11 11.52
N GLY A 37 -1.57 22.07 12.14
CA GLY A 37 -2.08 21.96 13.50
C GLY A 37 -3.13 20.85 13.62
N PHE A 38 -4.11 20.83 12.71
CA PHE A 38 -5.10 19.76 12.63
C PHE A 38 -4.47 18.40 12.37
N VAL A 39 -3.60 18.33 11.38
CA VAL A 39 -2.85 17.11 11.04
C VAL A 39 -2.01 16.61 12.22
N ARG A 40 -1.61 17.50 13.14
CA ARG A 40 -0.93 17.15 14.40
C ARG A 40 -1.87 16.81 15.55
N GLY A 41 -3.18 16.82 15.33
CA GLY A 41 -4.19 16.43 16.30
C GLY A 41 -4.64 17.55 17.24
N LEU A 42 -4.34 18.80 16.89
CA LEU A 42 -4.87 19.95 17.65
C LEU A 42 -6.37 20.11 17.35
N SER A 43 -7.16 20.37 18.38
CA SER A 43 -8.56 20.77 18.18
C SER A 43 -8.63 22.16 17.53
N THR A 44 -9.81 22.56 17.02
CA THR A 44 -10.01 23.92 16.51
C THR A 44 -9.65 25.00 17.52
N ARG A 45 -9.90 24.76 18.82
CA ARG A 45 -9.55 25.68 19.91
C ARG A 45 -8.06 25.70 20.17
N ASP A 46 -7.40 24.53 20.11
CA ASP A 46 -5.96 24.43 20.33
C ASP A 46 -5.17 25.07 19.19
N VAL A 47 -5.67 24.96 17.93
CA VAL A 47 -5.11 25.65 16.78
C VAL A 47 -5.27 27.16 16.93
N GLU A 48 -6.45 27.63 17.34
CA GLU A 48 -6.71 29.04 17.62
C GLU A 48 -5.78 29.55 18.75
N ALA A 49 -5.71 28.84 19.87
CA ALA A 49 -4.84 29.18 21.00
C ALA A 49 -3.36 29.23 20.61
N ALA A 50 -2.87 28.20 19.90
CA ALA A 50 -1.50 28.15 19.43
C ALA A 50 -1.15 29.28 18.44
N LEU A 51 -2.09 29.68 17.61
CA LEU A 51 -1.90 30.82 16.70
C LEU A 51 -1.92 32.15 17.44
N VAL A 52 -2.78 32.32 18.45
CA VAL A 52 -2.79 33.50 19.32
C VAL A 52 -1.48 33.62 20.08
N GLU A 53 -1.00 32.52 20.65
CA GLU A 53 0.27 32.49 21.39
C GLU A 53 1.48 32.82 20.48
N ALA A 54 1.53 32.22 19.28
CA ALA A 54 2.65 32.39 18.35
C ALA A 54 2.68 33.71 17.62
N LEU A 55 1.52 34.30 17.31
CA LEU A 55 1.38 35.46 16.42
C LEU A 55 0.72 36.68 17.08
N GLY A 56 0.27 36.54 18.34
CA GLY A 56 -0.43 37.57 19.11
C GLY A 56 -1.94 37.62 18.82
N GLU A 57 -2.71 38.25 19.73
CA GLU A 57 -4.20 38.32 19.67
C GLU A 57 -4.74 38.90 18.37
N GLN A 58 -3.99 39.78 17.70
CA GLN A 58 -4.41 40.38 16.43
C GLN A 58 -4.32 39.42 15.22
N ALA A 59 -3.65 38.28 15.38
CA ALA A 59 -3.51 37.23 14.37
C ALA A 59 -4.44 36.04 14.64
N ALA A 60 -5.38 36.18 15.58
CA ALA A 60 -6.33 35.12 15.93
C ALA A 60 -7.10 34.65 14.68
N VAL A 61 -6.96 33.38 14.36
CA VAL A 61 -7.75 32.75 13.30
C VAL A 61 -9.09 32.44 13.89
N SER A 62 -10.14 33.10 13.41
CA SER A 62 -11.47 32.90 13.93
C SER A 62 -11.93 31.44 13.75
N LYS A 63 -12.79 30.96 14.65
CA LYS A 63 -13.42 29.64 14.58
C LYS A 63 -14.05 29.35 13.21
N SER A 64 -14.62 30.37 12.55
CA SER A 64 -15.17 30.29 11.20
C SER A 64 -14.09 30.03 10.14
N THR A 65 -12.90 30.61 10.28
CA THR A 65 -11.78 30.36 9.36
C THR A 65 -11.26 28.93 9.50
N VAL A 66 -11.14 28.45 10.72
CA VAL A 66 -10.74 27.05 10.99
C VAL A 66 -11.77 26.08 10.40
N SER A 67 -13.08 26.34 10.63
CA SER A 67 -14.16 25.53 10.08
C SER A 67 -14.14 25.51 8.54
N ARG A 68 -13.85 26.64 7.89
CA ARG A 68 -13.71 26.72 6.44
C ARG A 68 -12.52 25.91 5.92
N ILE A 69 -11.38 25.96 6.58
CA ILE A 69 -10.20 25.13 6.22
C ILE A 69 -10.52 23.65 6.34
N CYS A 70 -11.24 23.22 7.38
CA CYS A 70 -11.72 21.85 7.50
C CYS A 70 -12.66 21.46 6.35
N GLY A 71 -13.54 22.39 5.93
CA GLY A 71 -14.39 22.20 4.75
C GLY A 71 -13.57 22.01 3.47
N GLU A 72 -12.54 22.81 3.27
CA GLU A 72 -11.63 22.70 2.12
C GLU A 72 -10.89 21.35 2.09
N ILE A 73 -10.43 20.84 3.25
CA ILE A 73 -9.82 19.49 3.34
C ILE A 73 -10.82 18.41 2.90
N LYS A 74 -12.09 18.53 3.31
CA LYS A 74 -13.14 17.58 2.90
C LYS A 74 -13.37 17.62 1.39
N THR A 75 -13.48 18.79 0.80
CA THR A 75 -13.63 18.96 -0.66
C THR A 75 -12.41 18.40 -1.42
N GLN A 76 -11.20 18.63 -0.92
CA GLN A 76 -10.00 18.06 -1.51
C GLN A 76 -9.98 16.53 -1.42
N PHE A 77 -10.41 15.98 -0.29
CA PHE A 77 -10.54 14.52 -0.12
C PHE A 77 -11.59 13.94 -1.09
N GLU A 78 -12.75 14.58 -1.24
CA GLU A 78 -13.80 14.14 -2.18
C GLU A 78 -13.29 14.13 -3.61
N ALA A 79 -12.64 15.18 -4.07
CA ALA A 79 -12.04 15.27 -5.40
C ALA A 79 -10.95 14.19 -5.59
N TRP A 80 -10.09 14.00 -4.58
CA TRP A 80 -9.05 12.97 -4.61
C TRP A 80 -9.63 11.57 -4.64
N SER A 81 -10.65 11.28 -3.84
CA SER A 81 -11.26 9.95 -3.75
C SER A 81 -12.01 9.55 -5.01
N ALA A 82 -12.57 10.53 -5.72
CA ALA A 82 -13.31 10.33 -6.97
C ALA A 82 -12.44 10.38 -8.23
N ARG A 83 -11.15 10.77 -8.12
CA ARG A 83 -10.28 10.92 -9.30
C ARG A 83 -10.12 9.62 -10.07
N ARG A 84 -9.99 9.73 -11.39
CA ARG A 84 -9.64 8.61 -12.25
C ARG A 84 -8.22 8.13 -11.98
N LEU A 85 -7.97 6.86 -12.23
CA LEU A 85 -6.68 6.18 -12.05
C LEU A 85 -6.20 5.50 -13.35
N ASP A 86 -6.77 5.85 -14.50
CA ASP A 86 -6.43 5.24 -15.79
C ASP A 86 -4.98 5.54 -16.23
N ASP A 87 -4.42 6.62 -15.73
CA ASP A 87 -3.03 7.04 -15.95
C ASP A 87 -2.04 6.47 -14.92
N VAL A 88 -2.55 5.69 -13.96
CA VAL A 88 -1.75 5.09 -12.88
C VAL A 88 -1.47 3.63 -13.21
N GLU A 89 -0.26 3.33 -13.64
CA GLU A 89 0.22 1.97 -13.84
C GLU A 89 1.17 1.58 -12.70
N LEU A 90 0.81 0.52 -11.94
CA LEU A 90 1.55 0.09 -10.77
C LEU A 90 2.36 -1.17 -11.02
N ASP A 91 3.61 -1.19 -10.52
CA ASP A 91 4.36 -2.43 -10.33
C ASP A 91 3.96 -3.10 -8.99
N TYR A 92 3.78 -2.29 -7.94
CA TYR A 92 3.50 -2.79 -6.60
C TYR A 92 2.29 -2.09 -6.00
N LEU A 93 1.43 -2.86 -5.32
CA LEU A 93 0.32 -2.36 -4.52
C LEU A 93 0.43 -2.90 -3.10
N PHE A 94 0.47 -2.01 -2.13
CA PHE A 94 0.48 -2.34 -0.71
C PHE A 94 -0.89 -2.05 -0.13
N LEU A 95 -1.43 -3.02 0.61
CA LEU A 95 -2.73 -2.94 1.25
C LEU A 95 -2.58 -3.12 2.76
N ASP A 96 -3.22 -2.24 3.52
CA ASP A 96 -3.24 -2.31 4.98
C ASP A 96 -4.48 -1.62 5.53
N GLY A 97 -4.93 -2.03 6.72
CA GLY A 97 -6.04 -1.44 7.44
C GLY A 97 -5.61 -0.87 8.79
N SER A 98 -6.31 0.15 9.25
CA SER A 98 -6.08 0.72 10.58
C SER A 98 -7.38 1.18 11.21
N HIS A 99 -7.52 0.95 12.53
CA HIS A 99 -8.77 1.19 13.25
C HIS A 99 -8.82 2.59 13.86
N PHE A 100 -9.96 3.27 13.67
CA PHE A 100 -10.27 4.59 14.21
C PHE A 100 -11.67 4.62 14.82
N LYS A 101 -11.92 5.54 15.77
CA LYS A 101 -13.25 5.74 16.37
C LYS A 101 -13.94 6.89 15.69
N TYR A 102 -14.96 6.62 14.87
CA TYR A 102 -15.72 7.65 14.17
C TYR A 102 -17.25 7.53 14.28
N HIS A 103 -17.80 6.39 14.65
CA HIS A 103 -19.23 6.31 14.99
C HIS A 103 -19.47 6.34 16.51
N ALA A 104 -20.55 7.01 16.91
CA ALA A 104 -20.95 7.05 18.31
C ALA A 104 -21.33 5.64 18.79
N ASN A 105 -20.86 5.27 19.98
CA ASN A 105 -21.15 3.97 20.61
C ASN A 105 -20.57 2.73 19.87
N ALA A 106 -19.78 2.92 18.80
CA ALA A 106 -19.06 1.85 18.14
C ALA A 106 -17.66 1.65 18.74
N SER A 107 -17.11 0.45 18.59
CA SER A 107 -15.70 0.16 18.77
C SER A 107 -14.89 0.90 17.70
N ALA A 108 -13.55 0.79 17.73
CA ALA A 108 -12.74 1.31 16.63
C ALA A 108 -13.01 0.49 15.35
N GLU A 109 -13.26 1.20 14.25
CA GLU A 109 -13.63 0.63 12.95
C GLU A 109 -12.48 0.81 11.95
N PRO A 110 -12.31 -0.13 11.00
CA PRO A 110 -11.18 -0.09 10.08
C PRO A 110 -11.33 1.01 9.01
N VAL A 111 -10.21 1.61 8.68
CA VAL A 111 -10.00 2.43 7.50
C VAL A 111 -9.00 1.68 6.62
N LEU A 112 -9.43 1.29 5.43
CA LEU A 112 -8.65 0.54 4.45
C LEU A 112 -7.86 1.51 3.58
N ALA A 113 -6.60 1.20 3.30
CA ALA A 113 -5.76 2.03 2.47
C ALA A 113 -4.97 1.21 1.45
N GLY A 114 -4.75 1.81 0.26
CA GLY A 114 -3.92 1.28 -0.80
C GLY A 114 -2.85 2.28 -1.22
N TRP A 115 -1.59 1.83 -1.26
CA TRP A 115 -0.46 2.56 -1.80
C TRP A 115 0.23 1.77 -2.88
N GLY A 116 0.52 2.42 -4.00
CA GLY A 116 1.27 1.83 -5.09
C GLY A 116 2.68 2.40 -5.23
N ILE A 117 3.49 1.67 -5.98
CA ILE A 117 4.69 2.18 -6.62
C ILE A 117 4.46 2.05 -8.12
N ASP A 118 4.53 3.16 -8.82
CA ASP A 118 4.32 3.19 -10.27
C ASP A 118 5.52 2.62 -11.05
N THR A 119 5.37 2.46 -12.35
CA THR A 119 6.41 1.97 -13.27
C THR A 119 7.66 2.86 -13.34
N GLY A 120 7.55 4.10 -12.87
CA GLY A 120 8.68 5.02 -12.70
C GLY A 120 9.34 4.94 -11.33
N GLY A 121 8.87 4.04 -10.46
CA GLY A 121 9.37 3.85 -9.09
C GLY A 121 8.83 4.87 -8.09
N LYS A 122 7.86 5.72 -8.45
CA LYS A 122 7.30 6.74 -7.56
C LYS A 122 6.16 6.18 -6.70
N PRO A 123 6.06 6.59 -5.43
CA PRO A 123 4.93 6.21 -4.59
C PRO A 123 3.66 6.96 -5.01
N VAL A 124 2.54 6.24 -5.05
CA VAL A 124 1.21 6.75 -5.39
C VAL A 124 0.20 6.32 -4.35
N PHE A 125 -0.49 7.27 -3.71
CA PHE A 125 -1.59 6.98 -2.81
C PHE A 125 -2.87 6.77 -3.62
N VAL A 126 -3.35 5.53 -3.76
CA VAL A 126 -4.42 5.20 -4.71
C VAL A 126 -5.81 5.17 -4.10
N GLY A 127 -5.94 4.85 -2.81
CA GLY A 127 -7.26 4.74 -2.20
C GLY A 127 -7.27 4.75 -0.68
N LEU A 128 -8.40 5.21 -0.13
CA LEU A 128 -8.75 5.20 1.28
C LEU A 128 -10.26 5.02 1.40
N ALA A 129 -10.71 4.10 2.23
CA ALA A 129 -12.13 3.86 2.49
C ALA A 129 -12.38 3.44 3.94
N ALA A 130 -13.51 3.86 4.50
CA ALA A 130 -14.00 3.32 5.75
C ALA A 130 -14.70 1.98 5.52
N ALA A 131 -14.65 1.12 6.52
CA ALA A 131 -15.36 -0.14 6.50
C ALA A 131 -15.88 -0.48 7.92
N SER A 132 -16.99 -1.21 7.99
CA SER A 132 -17.53 -1.68 9.28
C SER A 132 -16.70 -2.80 9.90
N SER A 133 -15.95 -3.53 9.07
CA SER A 133 -15.05 -4.62 9.47
C SER A 133 -13.99 -4.87 8.38
N GLU A 134 -12.86 -5.47 8.74
CA GLU A 134 -11.86 -5.96 7.78
C GLU A 134 -12.29 -7.29 7.15
N SER A 135 -13.49 -7.34 6.60
CA SER A 135 -14.02 -8.53 5.92
C SER A 135 -13.51 -8.66 4.48
N GLY A 136 -13.63 -9.88 3.93
CA GLY A 136 -13.32 -10.11 2.51
C GLY A 136 -14.18 -9.27 1.57
N ASP A 137 -15.44 -9.00 1.93
CA ASP A 137 -16.34 -8.19 1.12
C ASP A 137 -15.97 -6.70 1.18
N ALA A 138 -15.56 -6.20 2.35
CA ALA A 138 -15.06 -4.82 2.47
C ALA A 138 -13.81 -4.60 1.62
N TRP A 139 -12.86 -5.53 1.67
CA TRP A 139 -11.66 -5.47 0.81
C TRP A 139 -12.00 -5.63 -0.66
N ALA A 140 -12.92 -6.55 -1.01
CA ALA A 140 -13.36 -6.71 -2.41
C ALA A 140 -14.03 -5.44 -2.94
N GLY A 141 -14.93 -4.83 -2.16
CA GLY A 141 -15.55 -3.55 -2.51
C GLY A 141 -14.53 -2.43 -2.70
N PHE A 142 -13.54 -2.33 -1.79
CA PHE A 142 -12.45 -1.36 -1.90
C PHE A 142 -11.64 -1.55 -3.20
N LEU A 143 -11.22 -2.78 -3.50
CA LEU A 143 -10.43 -3.09 -4.70
C LEU A 143 -11.24 -2.92 -5.99
N THR A 144 -12.51 -3.32 -5.98
CA THR A 144 -13.43 -3.10 -7.12
C THR A 144 -13.58 -1.60 -7.40
N GLY A 145 -13.77 -0.78 -6.36
CA GLY A 145 -13.84 0.68 -6.51
C GLY A 145 -12.56 1.30 -7.07
N LEU A 146 -11.38 0.74 -6.78
CA LEU A 146 -10.13 1.16 -7.45
C LEU A 146 -10.16 0.81 -8.95
N GLY A 147 -10.62 -0.39 -9.30
CA GLY A 147 -10.77 -0.85 -10.69
C GLY A 147 -11.79 -0.01 -11.47
N GLU A 148 -12.95 0.32 -10.89
CA GLU A 148 -13.97 1.19 -11.49
C GLU A 148 -13.43 2.61 -11.78
N ARG A 149 -12.49 3.07 -10.97
CA ARG A 149 -11.75 4.32 -11.21
C ARG A 149 -10.67 4.20 -12.26
N GLY A 150 -10.42 2.99 -12.80
CA GLY A 150 -9.49 2.72 -13.89
C GLY A 150 -8.13 2.17 -13.46
N LEU A 151 -7.93 1.82 -12.18
CA LEU A 151 -6.67 1.23 -11.74
C LEU A 151 -6.50 -0.16 -12.37
N ALA A 152 -5.45 -0.33 -13.17
CA ALA A 152 -5.08 -1.61 -13.73
C ALA A 152 -4.50 -2.54 -12.65
N CYS A 153 -4.54 -3.86 -12.93
CA CYS A 153 -3.97 -4.87 -12.04
C CYS A 153 -2.44 -4.68 -11.90
N PRO A 154 -1.89 -4.59 -10.67
CA PRO A 154 -0.45 -4.45 -10.45
C PRO A 154 0.29 -5.78 -10.70
N LEU A 155 1.62 -5.76 -10.73
CA LEU A 155 2.42 -6.99 -10.78
C LEU A 155 2.41 -7.74 -9.44
N LEU A 156 2.48 -7.01 -8.34
CA LEU A 156 2.56 -7.59 -7.00
C LEU A 156 1.66 -6.84 -6.01
N VAL A 157 0.83 -7.59 -5.29
CA VAL A 157 0.11 -7.10 -4.13
C VAL A 157 0.79 -7.57 -2.85
N ILE A 158 1.08 -6.63 -1.96
CA ILE A 158 1.72 -6.89 -0.65
C ILE A 158 0.70 -6.62 0.46
N SER A 159 0.44 -7.61 1.33
CA SER A 159 -0.52 -7.51 2.42
C SER A 159 -0.11 -8.31 3.67
N ASP A 160 -0.83 -8.13 4.76
CA ASP A 160 -0.62 -8.86 6.02
C ASP A 160 -1.01 -10.34 5.93
N GLY A 161 -1.81 -10.70 4.93
CA GLY A 161 -2.27 -12.07 4.69
C GLY A 161 -3.46 -12.46 5.57
N ALA A 162 -4.34 -11.54 5.93
CA ALA A 162 -5.66 -11.84 6.46
C ALA A 162 -6.48 -12.59 5.40
N ALA A 163 -7.19 -13.67 5.78
CA ALA A 163 -7.89 -14.54 4.84
C ALA A 163 -8.92 -13.79 3.96
N GLY A 164 -9.62 -12.82 4.54
CA GLY A 164 -10.56 -11.98 3.79
C GLY A 164 -9.88 -11.14 2.72
N LEU A 165 -8.71 -10.57 3.02
CA LEU A 165 -7.92 -9.77 2.08
C LEU A 165 -7.31 -10.64 0.98
N ILE A 166 -6.80 -11.83 1.32
CA ILE A 166 -6.31 -12.81 0.34
C ILE A 166 -7.41 -13.12 -0.69
N GLY A 167 -8.58 -13.56 -0.23
CA GLY A 167 -9.68 -13.90 -1.12
C GLY A 167 -10.21 -12.70 -1.94
N ALA A 168 -10.15 -11.48 -1.38
CA ALA A 168 -10.50 -10.27 -2.13
C ALA A 168 -9.51 -10.01 -3.28
N VAL A 169 -8.20 -10.08 -3.01
CA VAL A 169 -7.14 -9.89 -4.03
C VAL A 169 -7.26 -10.95 -5.13
N GLU A 170 -7.46 -12.22 -4.78
CA GLU A 170 -7.61 -13.31 -5.75
C GLU A 170 -8.82 -13.12 -6.66
N ARG A 171 -9.94 -12.60 -6.13
CA ARG A 171 -11.17 -12.33 -6.91
C ARG A 171 -11.07 -11.10 -7.80
N THR A 172 -10.42 -10.02 -7.33
CA THR A 172 -10.46 -8.72 -8.01
C THR A 172 -9.19 -8.39 -8.78
N MET A 173 -8.06 -8.97 -8.39
CA MET A 173 -6.73 -8.74 -8.96
C MET A 173 -6.00 -10.07 -9.23
N GLY A 174 -6.71 -11.08 -9.72
CA GLY A 174 -6.21 -12.45 -9.87
C GLY A 174 -5.01 -12.62 -10.80
N ALA A 175 -4.71 -11.63 -11.67
CA ALA A 175 -3.49 -11.61 -12.48
C ALA A 175 -2.24 -11.14 -11.70
N ALA A 176 -2.41 -10.51 -10.54
CA ALA A 176 -1.30 -10.06 -9.71
C ALA A 176 -0.69 -11.23 -8.92
N LEU A 177 0.62 -11.20 -8.75
CA LEU A 177 1.29 -12.02 -7.76
C LEU A 177 0.97 -11.48 -6.35
N ARG A 178 1.00 -12.36 -5.35
CA ARG A 178 0.72 -11.97 -3.96
C ARG A 178 1.93 -12.24 -3.06
N GLN A 179 2.39 -11.21 -2.35
CA GLN A 179 3.42 -11.29 -1.33
C GLN A 179 2.80 -11.11 0.05
N ARG A 180 3.01 -12.06 0.93
CA ARG A 180 2.66 -11.92 2.34
C ARG A 180 3.72 -11.14 3.10
N CYS A 181 3.31 -10.18 3.91
CA CYS A 181 4.21 -9.39 4.74
C CYS A 181 5.01 -10.28 5.72
N LEU A 182 6.34 -10.31 5.55
CA LEU A 182 7.20 -11.14 6.39
C LEU A 182 7.19 -10.71 7.87
N ILE A 183 6.99 -9.42 8.16
CA ILE A 183 6.92 -8.91 9.54
C ILE A 183 5.66 -9.43 10.23
N HIS A 184 4.50 -9.38 9.56
CA HIS A 184 3.26 -9.91 10.10
C HIS A 184 3.36 -11.43 10.30
N ARG A 185 3.94 -12.16 9.33
CA ARG A 185 4.15 -13.61 9.50
C ARG A 185 5.10 -13.91 10.65
N ALA A 186 6.20 -13.16 10.82
CA ALA A 186 7.08 -13.30 11.98
C ALA A 186 6.34 -13.15 13.30
N ARG A 187 5.50 -12.10 13.42
CA ARG A 187 4.67 -11.88 14.63
C ARG A 187 3.74 -13.07 14.89
N ASN A 188 3.09 -13.59 13.85
CA ASN A 188 2.18 -14.73 13.96
C ASN A 188 2.90 -16.01 14.38
N VAL A 189 4.08 -16.29 13.84
CA VAL A 189 4.94 -17.43 14.21
C VAL A 189 5.38 -17.31 15.67
N LEU A 190 5.94 -16.15 16.05
CA LEU A 190 6.43 -15.89 17.40
C LEU A 190 5.33 -15.89 18.47
N ALA A 191 4.10 -15.54 18.12
CA ALA A 191 2.95 -15.64 19.02
C ALA A 191 2.63 -17.10 19.43
N LYS A 192 3.16 -18.11 18.70
CA LYS A 192 3.02 -19.54 18.98
C LYS A 192 4.22 -20.11 19.74
N VAL A 193 5.19 -19.27 20.13
CA VAL A 193 6.43 -19.65 20.78
C VAL A 193 6.52 -19.00 22.16
N PRO A 194 6.92 -19.72 23.23
CA PRO A 194 7.15 -19.15 24.55
C PRO A 194 8.19 -18.03 24.53
N LYS A 195 8.04 -17.03 25.39
CA LYS A 195 8.87 -15.81 25.40
C LYS A 195 10.38 -16.08 25.47
N ASN A 196 10.79 -17.08 26.25
CA ASN A 196 12.18 -17.47 26.44
C ASN A 196 12.84 -18.04 25.17
N ALA A 197 12.06 -18.62 24.24
CA ALA A 197 12.56 -19.18 22.98
C ALA A 197 12.37 -18.24 21.78
N GLN A 198 11.62 -17.14 21.93
CA GLN A 198 11.30 -16.25 20.80
C GLN A 198 12.53 -15.63 20.13
N ALA A 199 13.61 -15.37 20.90
CA ALA A 199 14.82 -14.76 20.34
C ALA A 199 15.50 -15.70 19.32
N GLU A 200 15.62 -16.97 19.64
CA GLU A 200 16.24 -18.00 18.80
C GLU A 200 15.36 -18.29 17.56
N VAL A 201 14.08 -18.55 17.77
CA VAL A 201 13.14 -18.80 16.66
C VAL A 201 13.05 -17.61 15.72
N LYS A 202 13.12 -16.37 16.25
CA LYS A 202 13.15 -15.14 15.45
C LYS A 202 14.42 -15.04 14.59
N ALA A 203 15.57 -15.39 15.15
CA ALA A 203 16.83 -15.39 14.40
C ALA A 203 16.76 -16.38 13.23
N ASP A 204 16.30 -17.62 13.48
CA ASP A 204 16.13 -18.62 12.45
C ASP A 204 15.08 -18.24 11.40
N TYR A 205 13.97 -17.61 11.81
CA TYR A 205 12.97 -17.09 10.89
C TYR A 205 13.58 -16.09 9.90
N TRP A 206 14.36 -15.13 10.36
CA TRP A 206 14.96 -14.13 9.48
C TRP A 206 16.10 -14.71 8.64
N ALA A 207 16.82 -15.74 9.11
CA ALA A 207 17.83 -16.46 8.35
C ALA A 207 17.26 -17.12 7.08
N ILE A 208 15.96 -17.44 7.04
CA ILE A 208 15.28 -17.94 5.84
C ILE A 208 15.44 -16.95 4.67
N PHE A 209 15.26 -15.66 4.94
CA PHE A 209 15.20 -14.59 3.95
C PHE A 209 16.54 -13.86 3.79
N ASP A 210 17.58 -14.31 4.48
CA ASP A 210 18.95 -13.82 4.35
C ASP A 210 19.65 -14.62 3.26
N LEU A 211 19.54 -14.13 2.03
CA LEU A 211 20.22 -14.69 0.87
C LEU A 211 21.53 -13.93 0.61
N THR A 212 22.53 -14.64 0.04
CA THR A 212 23.82 -14.07 -0.30
C THR A 212 23.72 -12.86 -1.22
N GLU A 213 24.72 -11.97 -1.19
CA GLU A 213 24.70 -10.73 -1.96
C GLU A 213 24.66 -10.94 -3.48
N ASP A 214 25.16 -12.06 -3.97
CA ASP A 214 25.18 -12.49 -5.36
C ASP A 214 23.89 -13.18 -5.84
N ALA A 215 22.91 -13.40 -4.93
CA ALA A 215 21.64 -14.04 -5.28
C ALA A 215 20.90 -13.22 -6.35
N GLN A 216 20.61 -13.84 -7.47
CA GLN A 216 19.88 -13.23 -8.57
C GLN A 216 18.37 -13.41 -8.39
N PRO A 217 17.53 -12.42 -8.82
CA PRO A 217 16.08 -12.58 -8.83
C PRO A 217 15.65 -13.77 -9.69
N GLY A 218 14.66 -14.52 -9.22
CA GLY A 218 14.09 -15.60 -10.00
C GLY A 218 13.90 -16.94 -9.27
N PRO A 219 13.69 -18.02 -10.00
CA PRO A 219 13.35 -19.35 -9.44
C PRO A 219 14.39 -19.88 -8.46
N ASP A 220 15.68 -19.67 -8.72
CA ASP A 220 16.77 -20.16 -7.86
C ASP A 220 16.77 -19.52 -6.47
N ALA A 221 16.53 -18.19 -6.41
CA ALA A 221 16.40 -17.49 -5.13
C ALA A 221 15.18 -17.98 -4.34
N VAL A 222 14.07 -18.21 -5.03
CA VAL A 222 12.85 -18.79 -4.45
C VAL A 222 13.14 -20.18 -3.91
N ALA A 223 13.75 -21.06 -4.70
CA ALA A 223 14.09 -22.44 -4.28
C ALA A 223 15.00 -22.47 -3.05
N LYS A 224 16.02 -21.60 -3.02
CA LYS A 224 16.93 -21.47 -1.85
C LYS A 224 16.16 -21.04 -0.59
N ALA A 225 15.26 -20.06 -0.69
CA ALA A 225 14.45 -19.61 0.44
C ALA A 225 13.47 -20.71 0.89
N GLN A 226 12.84 -21.42 -0.05
CA GLN A 226 11.95 -22.54 0.26
C GLN A 226 12.68 -23.68 0.97
N ALA A 227 13.91 -24.02 0.55
CA ALA A 227 14.74 -25.02 1.25
C ALA A 227 15.08 -24.57 2.70
N LYS A 228 15.32 -23.28 2.92
CA LYS A 228 15.53 -22.74 4.28
C LYS A 228 14.25 -22.78 5.11
N ILE A 229 13.06 -22.61 4.51
CA ILE A 229 11.76 -22.82 5.19
C ILE A 229 11.64 -24.29 5.65
N ASP A 230 12.01 -25.25 4.79
CA ASP A 230 12.00 -26.67 5.15
C ASP A 230 12.99 -27.00 6.28
N SER A 231 14.17 -26.38 6.27
CA SER A 231 15.17 -26.52 7.36
C SER A 231 14.61 -25.95 8.68
N PHE A 232 13.97 -24.78 8.66
CA PHE A 232 13.29 -24.22 9.83
C PHE A 232 12.19 -25.17 10.34
N ALA A 233 11.35 -25.70 9.43
CA ALA A 233 10.30 -26.63 9.78
C ALA A 233 10.84 -27.90 10.41
N THR A 234 11.94 -28.46 9.89
CA THR A 234 12.59 -29.63 10.44
C THR A 234 13.15 -29.36 11.84
N ARG A 235 13.81 -28.22 12.05
CA ARG A 235 14.39 -27.84 13.34
C ARG A 235 13.36 -27.70 14.46
N TRP A 236 12.22 -27.05 14.14
CA TRP A 236 11.26 -26.59 15.15
C TRP A 236 9.97 -27.42 15.24
N ARG A 237 9.80 -28.44 14.38
CA ARG A 237 8.55 -29.22 14.29
C ARG A 237 8.16 -29.87 15.60
N ASP A 238 9.11 -30.46 16.30
CA ASP A 238 8.85 -31.21 17.54
C ASP A 238 8.65 -30.26 18.73
N SER A 239 9.40 -29.15 18.80
CA SER A 239 9.33 -28.19 19.89
C SER A 239 8.16 -27.22 19.76
N TYR A 240 7.88 -26.72 18.54
CA TYR A 240 6.87 -25.70 18.30
C TYR A 240 6.03 -26.01 17.04
N PRO A 241 5.27 -27.11 17.03
CA PRO A 241 4.50 -27.54 15.85
C PRO A 241 3.48 -26.50 15.38
N ALA A 242 2.90 -25.70 16.27
CA ALA A 242 1.97 -24.64 15.92
C ALA A 242 2.65 -23.47 15.20
N ALA A 243 3.90 -23.13 15.56
CA ALA A 243 4.69 -22.11 14.89
C ALA A 243 5.10 -22.57 13.49
N VAL A 244 5.50 -23.83 13.34
CA VAL A 244 5.83 -24.44 12.04
C VAL A 244 4.62 -24.48 11.13
N ARG A 245 3.46 -24.96 11.60
CA ARG A 245 2.21 -24.89 10.80
C ARG A 245 1.90 -23.48 10.38
N CYS A 246 2.04 -22.51 11.28
CA CYS A 246 1.84 -21.10 10.96
C CYS A 246 2.80 -20.59 9.88
N LEU A 247 4.08 -21.03 9.87
CA LEU A 247 5.03 -20.65 8.81
C LEU A 247 4.67 -21.29 7.48
N LEU A 248 4.30 -22.56 7.48
CA LEU A 248 4.01 -23.33 6.26
C LEU A 248 2.67 -22.98 5.61
N ASP A 249 1.73 -22.44 6.41
CA ASP A 249 0.48 -21.89 5.89
C ASP A 249 0.77 -20.72 4.96
N ASP A 250 0.37 -20.84 3.67
CA ASP A 250 0.63 -19.85 2.62
C ASP A 250 2.14 -19.59 2.35
N ARG A 251 2.99 -20.65 2.48
CA ARG A 251 4.46 -20.55 2.40
C ARG A 251 4.95 -19.93 1.08
N ASP A 252 4.27 -20.23 -0.02
CA ASP A 252 4.69 -19.79 -1.35
C ASP A 252 4.64 -18.28 -1.47
N SER A 253 3.64 -17.64 -0.85
CA SER A 253 3.51 -16.18 -0.82
C SER A 253 4.60 -15.47 -0.02
N LEU A 254 5.40 -16.17 0.78
CA LEU A 254 6.50 -15.58 1.55
C LEU A 254 7.73 -15.28 0.70
N THR A 255 7.87 -15.93 -0.44
CA THR A 255 9.08 -15.88 -1.29
C THR A 255 8.85 -15.24 -2.65
N VAL A 256 7.65 -14.78 -2.94
CA VAL A 256 7.29 -14.19 -4.25
C VAL A 256 8.13 -12.96 -4.57
N TYR A 257 8.47 -12.14 -3.57
CA TYR A 257 9.28 -10.94 -3.74
C TYR A 257 10.67 -11.23 -4.35
N LEU A 258 11.18 -12.44 -4.20
CA LEU A 258 12.47 -12.88 -4.76
C LEU A 258 12.47 -12.99 -6.29
N ARG A 259 11.30 -12.93 -6.92
CA ARG A 259 11.14 -12.89 -8.38
C ARG A 259 11.31 -11.49 -8.96
N PHE A 260 11.31 -10.46 -8.10
CA PHE A 260 11.38 -9.04 -8.45
C PHE A 260 12.80 -8.49 -8.36
N PRO A 261 13.09 -7.28 -8.89
CA PRO A 261 14.42 -6.69 -8.83
C PRO A 261 15.01 -6.72 -7.42
N ARG A 262 16.29 -7.09 -7.31
CA ARG A 262 16.95 -7.28 -6.02
C ARG A 262 16.93 -6.02 -5.16
N GLU A 263 17.15 -4.87 -5.77
CA GLU A 263 17.12 -3.57 -5.12
C GLU A 263 15.77 -3.24 -4.46
N HIS A 264 14.69 -3.94 -4.88
CA HIS A 264 13.34 -3.79 -4.31
C HIS A 264 13.07 -4.73 -3.13
N TRP A 265 13.79 -5.85 -2.97
CA TRP A 265 13.50 -6.92 -2.02
C TRP A 265 13.24 -6.45 -0.60
N THR A 266 14.08 -5.55 -0.08
CA THR A 266 13.96 -5.04 1.29
C THR A 266 12.69 -4.23 1.52
N ARG A 267 12.08 -3.72 0.46
CA ARG A 267 10.88 -2.89 0.51
C ARG A 267 9.60 -3.65 0.24
N VAL A 268 9.62 -4.60 -0.72
CA VAL A 268 8.41 -5.32 -1.15
C VAL A 268 8.11 -6.57 -0.32
N ARG A 269 9.04 -7.03 0.52
CA ARG A 269 8.82 -8.16 1.43
C ARG A 269 7.96 -7.85 2.66
N HIS A 270 7.56 -6.58 2.86
CA HIS A 270 6.74 -6.16 4.00
C HIS A 270 5.98 -4.85 3.72
N SER A 271 4.89 -4.63 4.47
CA SER A 271 4.03 -3.42 4.41
C SER A 271 4.41 -2.34 5.43
N ASN A 272 5.59 -2.41 6.03
CA ASN A 272 6.00 -1.61 7.19
C ASN A 272 5.91 -0.08 6.98
N PHE A 273 6.05 0.42 5.75
CA PHE A 273 5.94 1.85 5.50
C PHE A 273 4.50 2.37 5.67
N ILE A 274 3.48 1.59 5.25
CA ILE A 274 2.06 1.92 5.50
C ILE A 274 1.77 1.82 6.99
N GLU A 275 2.22 0.76 7.66
CA GLU A 275 2.04 0.60 9.12
C GLU A 275 2.61 1.79 9.91
N ARG A 276 3.81 2.27 9.55
CA ARG A 276 4.42 3.45 10.19
C ARG A 276 3.58 4.69 9.98
N THR A 277 3.05 4.90 8.79
CA THR A 277 2.24 6.06 8.44
C THR A 277 0.90 6.03 9.17
N PHE A 278 0.25 4.86 9.25
CA PHE A 278 -0.92 4.68 10.11
C PHE A 278 -0.59 4.85 11.60
N GLY A 279 0.56 4.38 12.05
CA GLY A 279 1.04 4.57 13.42
C GLY A 279 1.18 6.05 13.76
N GLU A 280 1.72 6.85 12.84
CA GLU A 280 1.83 8.30 12.96
C GLU A 280 0.44 8.96 12.97
N THR A 281 -0.46 8.54 12.07
CA THR A 281 -1.84 9.03 12.02
C THR A 281 -2.56 8.73 13.33
N ARG A 282 -2.48 7.51 13.86
CA ARG A 282 -3.10 7.14 15.14
C ARG A 282 -2.59 7.98 16.30
N ARG A 283 -1.29 8.28 16.36
CA ARG A 283 -0.71 9.16 17.40
C ARG A 283 -1.30 10.56 17.34
N ARG A 284 -1.45 11.13 16.15
CA ARG A 284 -2.00 12.47 15.93
C ARG A 284 -3.49 12.53 16.23
N VAL A 285 -4.24 11.51 15.80
CA VAL A 285 -5.68 11.41 15.99
C VAL A 285 -6.05 11.04 17.44
N LYS A 286 -5.15 10.41 18.19
CA LYS A 286 -5.40 10.02 19.60
C LYS A 286 -5.86 11.20 20.48
N VAL A 287 -5.37 12.40 20.21
CA VAL A 287 -5.75 13.63 20.93
C VAL A 287 -7.22 13.99 20.69
N ILE A 288 -7.77 13.67 19.52
CA ILE A 288 -9.17 13.96 19.16
C ILE A 288 -10.13 12.99 19.88
N GLY A 289 -9.64 11.84 20.34
CA GLY A 289 -10.42 10.82 21.03
C GLY A 289 -11.41 10.10 20.13
N ARG A 290 -12.40 10.82 19.59
CA ARG A 290 -13.40 10.32 18.63
C ARG A 290 -13.64 11.34 17.54
N MET A 291 -13.69 10.90 16.30
CA MET A 291 -14.03 11.75 15.15
C MET A 291 -15.54 12.04 15.11
N PRO A 292 -15.96 13.19 14.58
CA PRO A 292 -17.39 13.55 14.50
C PRO A 292 -18.16 12.84 13.38
N GLY A 293 -17.62 11.76 12.81
CA GLY A 293 -18.24 10.92 11.79
C GLY A 293 -17.23 10.41 10.76
N GLU A 294 -17.68 9.47 9.93
CA GLU A 294 -16.88 8.78 8.91
C GLU A 294 -16.17 9.73 7.96
N HIS A 295 -16.92 10.66 7.33
CA HIS A 295 -16.36 11.60 6.37
C HIS A 295 -15.27 12.51 6.97
N SER A 296 -15.44 12.94 8.23
CA SER A 296 -14.42 13.71 8.95
C SER A 296 -13.20 12.87 9.31
N CYS A 297 -13.41 11.59 9.61
CA CYS A 297 -12.33 10.63 9.82
C CYS A 297 -11.51 10.44 8.55
N LEU A 298 -12.16 10.08 7.46
CA LEU A 298 -11.50 9.82 6.18
C LEU A 298 -10.73 11.03 5.67
N SER A 299 -11.34 12.22 5.67
CA SER A 299 -10.67 13.44 5.21
C SER A 299 -9.45 13.80 6.04
N LEU A 300 -9.50 13.62 7.38
CA LEU A 300 -8.35 13.88 8.24
C LEU A 300 -7.27 12.80 8.10
N VAL A 301 -7.65 11.53 8.07
CA VAL A 301 -6.71 10.41 7.85
C VAL A 301 -6.03 10.58 6.49
N TRP A 302 -6.80 10.91 5.44
CA TRP A 302 -6.26 11.21 4.11
C TRP A 302 -5.25 12.35 4.14
N ALA A 303 -5.59 13.49 4.75
CA ALA A 303 -4.69 14.65 4.80
C ALA A 303 -3.36 14.35 5.51
N VAL A 304 -3.39 13.50 6.56
CA VAL A 304 -2.17 13.03 7.24
C VAL A 304 -1.36 12.10 6.35
N LEU A 305 -2.02 11.13 5.73
CA LEU A 305 -1.39 10.09 4.91
C LEU A 305 -0.84 10.70 3.61
N ASP A 306 -1.59 11.55 2.94
CA ASP A 306 -1.17 12.24 1.72
C ASP A 306 0.07 13.09 1.97
N ARG A 307 0.06 13.89 3.04
CA ARG A 307 1.22 14.71 3.41
C ARG A 307 2.43 13.91 3.82
N ALA A 308 2.24 12.76 4.50
CA ALA A 308 3.32 11.85 4.84
C ALA A 308 3.91 11.19 3.60
N SER A 309 3.07 10.83 2.63
CA SER A 309 3.49 10.18 1.38
C SER A 309 4.33 11.08 0.48
N ALA A 310 4.14 12.40 0.52
CA ALA A 310 4.95 13.36 -0.23
C ALA A 310 6.46 13.29 0.12
N GLY A 311 6.82 12.83 1.34
CA GLY A 311 8.19 12.61 1.77
C GLY A 311 8.74 11.20 1.51
N TRP A 312 7.97 10.31 0.92
CA TRP A 312 8.41 8.95 0.68
C TRP A 312 9.37 8.85 -0.49
N ARG A 313 10.48 8.14 -0.25
CA ARG A 313 11.44 7.85 -1.31
C ARG A 313 10.86 6.75 -2.19
N GLY A 314 10.89 6.96 -3.50
CA GLY A 314 10.58 5.97 -4.51
C GLY A 314 11.57 4.79 -4.53
N PHE A 315 11.36 3.87 -5.45
CA PHE A 315 12.24 2.73 -5.68
C PHE A 315 13.32 3.10 -6.71
N ALA A 316 14.49 2.53 -6.55
CA ALA A 316 15.54 2.68 -7.56
C ALA A 316 15.19 1.82 -8.78
N MET A 317 15.08 2.45 -9.94
CA MET A 317 14.73 1.78 -11.19
C MET A 317 16.01 1.60 -12.02
N THR A 318 16.71 0.47 -11.82
CA THR A 318 17.89 0.15 -12.63
C THR A 318 17.48 -0.36 -14.03
N PRO A 319 18.31 -0.22 -15.06
CA PRO A 319 17.99 -0.76 -16.39
C PRO A 319 17.74 -2.28 -16.39
N ALA A 320 18.43 -3.03 -15.52
CA ALA A 320 18.20 -4.46 -15.34
C ALA A 320 16.86 -4.74 -14.65
N GLY A 321 16.57 -3.99 -13.58
CA GLY A 321 15.30 -4.06 -12.86
C GLY A 321 14.11 -3.72 -13.74
N LEU A 322 14.20 -2.67 -14.55
CA LEU A 322 13.14 -2.30 -15.51
C LEU A 322 12.86 -3.41 -16.52
N ARG A 323 13.90 -4.03 -17.11
CA ARG A 323 13.72 -5.17 -18.03
C ARG A 323 13.00 -6.33 -17.34
N LEU A 324 13.43 -6.67 -16.12
CA LEU A 324 12.79 -7.75 -15.35
C LEU A 324 11.32 -7.44 -15.06
N LEU A 325 10.98 -6.22 -14.68
CA LEU A 325 9.57 -5.81 -14.43
C LEU A 325 8.75 -5.86 -15.73
N GLN A 326 9.30 -5.43 -16.86
CA GLN A 326 8.64 -5.52 -18.17
C GLN A 326 8.39 -6.98 -18.58
N ASP A 327 9.36 -7.87 -18.34
CA ASP A 327 9.22 -9.30 -18.62
C ASP A 327 8.15 -9.94 -17.70
N LEU A 328 8.14 -9.59 -16.41
CA LEU A 328 7.10 -10.03 -15.48
C LEU A 328 5.73 -9.53 -15.91
N ARG A 329 5.60 -8.27 -16.33
CA ARG A 329 4.34 -7.69 -16.81
C ARG A 329 3.82 -8.43 -18.03
N ARG A 330 4.67 -8.65 -19.02
CA ARG A 330 4.32 -9.41 -20.22
C ARG A 330 3.85 -10.83 -19.88
N ASN A 331 4.55 -11.51 -18.98
CA ASN A 331 4.21 -12.89 -18.61
C ASN A 331 2.91 -12.99 -17.77
N LEU A 332 2.57 -11.97 -16.98
CA LEU A 332 1.40 -11.98 -16.10
C LEU A 332 0.14 -11.43 -16.78
N HIS A 333 0.28 -10.37 -17.57
CA HIS A 333 -0.88 -9.65 -18.13
C HIS A 333 -1.12 -9.93 -19.61
N ASP A 334 -0.08 -10.35 -20.34
CA ASP A 334 -0.16 -10.72 -21.76
C ASP A 334 0.69 -11.98 -22.01
N PRO A 335 0.29 -13.12 -21.42
CA PRO A 335 1.05 -14.35 -21.57
C PRO A 335 1.04 -14.77 -23.04
N PRO A 336 2.19 -15.16 -23.61
CA PRO A 336 2.28 -15.63 -25.00
C PRO A 336 1.31 -16.81 -25.17
N THR A 337 0.45 -16.71 -26.18
CA THR A 337 -0.49 -17.78 -26.55
C THR A 337 0.32 -19.04 -26.80
N GLN A 338 0.16 -20.07 -25.99
CA GLN A 338 0.76 -21.37 -26.25
C GLN A 338 0.18 -21.89 -27.57
N LEU A 339 0.98 -21.86 -28.61
CA LEU A 339 0.62 -22.57 -29.84
C LEU A 339 0.39 -24.04 -29.45
N PRO A 340 -0.73 -24.64 -29.87
CA PRO A 340 -0.97 -26.05 -29.58
C PRO A 340 0.22 -26.83 -30.07
N GLN A 341 0.87 -27.61 -29.19
CA GLN A 341 1.92 -28.53 -29.57
C GLN A 341 1.35 -29.40 -30.70
N ARG A 342 1.90 -29.27 -31.89
CA ARG A 342 1.63 -30.22 -32.97
C ARG A 342 2.05 -31.59 -32.42
N ASN A 343 1.09 -32.40 -32.06
CA ASN A 343 1.32 -33.81 -31.86
C ASN A 343 2.01 -34.32 -33.13
N SER A 344 3.28 -34.64 -33.02
CA SER A 344 3.99 -35.43 -34.01
C SER A 344 3.30 -36.77 -34.05
N ALA A 345 2.28 -36.86 -34.94
CA ALA A 345 1.63 -38.11 -35.25
C ALA A 345 2.71 -39.10 -35.70
N GLN A 346 2.79 -40.17 -34.96
CA GLN A 346 3.60 -41.33 -35.28
C GLN A 346 3.32 -41.72 -36.74
N HIS A 347 4.34 -41.57 -37.59
CA HIS A 347 4.38 -42.26 -38.87
C HIS A 347 4.48 -43.77 -38.55
N THR A 348 3.37 -44.46 -38.50
CA THR A 348 3.33 -45.92 -38.68
C THR A 348 3.75 -46.18 -40.12
N GLU A 349 4.98 -46.61 -40.31
CA GLU A 349 5.41 -47.26 -41.53
C GLU A 349 4.55 -48.52 -41.76
N THR A 350 3.64 -48.48 -42.72
CA THR A 350 3.01 -49.64 -43.27
C THR A 350 3.98 -50.28 -44.21
N GLY A 351 4.57 -51.43 -43.77
CA GLY A 351 5.41 -52.31 -44.61
C GLY A 351 4.61 -52.85 -45.82
N PRO A 352 5.27 -53.20 -46.91
CA PRO A 352 4.63 -53.66 -48.14
C PRO A 352 3.96 -55.04 -47.97
N ALA A 353 2.76 -55.17 -48.55
CA ALA A 353 1.99 -56.40 -48.60
C ALA A 353 2.73 -57.51 -49.39
N PRO A 354 2.58 -58.80 -49.02
CA PRO A 354 3.14 -59.89 -49.80
C PRO A 354 2.43 -60.09 -51.11
N THR A 355 3.18 -60.23 -52.18
CA THR A 355 2.73 -60.55 -53.53
C THR A 355 2.35 -62.05 -53.60
N ASP A 356 1.07 -62.35 -53.81
CA ASP A 356 0.59 -63.72 -54.16
C ASP A 356 1.06 -64.07 -55.58
N SER A 357 1.87 -65.14 -55.66
CA SER A 357 2.24 -65.79 -56.92
C SER A 357 1.11 -66.75 -57.30
N ILE A 358 0.39 -66.42 -58.40
CA ILE A 358 -0.51 -67.37 -59.07
C ILE A 358 0.34 -68.22 -59.98
N ALA A 359 0.39 -69.54 -59.67
CA ALA A 359 0.92 -70.55 -60.53
C ALA A 359 -0.23 -71.08 -61.48
N ILE A 360 0.04 -71.00 -62.78
CA ILE A 360 -0.78 -71.59 -63.86
C ILE A 360 -0.18 -72.94 -64.14
N ALA A 361 -1.06 -73.95 -64.10
CA ALA A 361 -0.96 -75.15 -64.95
C ALA A 361 -2.33 -75.61 -65.26
#